data_5fb8b22fc629f033026c35721d810095
#
_entry.id   5fb8b22fc629f033026c35721d810095
#
_cell.length_a   1.000
_cell.length_b   1.000
_cell.length_c   1.000
_cell.angle_alpha   90.00
_cell.angle_beta   90.00
_cell.angle_gamma   90.00
#
_symmetry.space_group_name_H-M   'P 1'
#
loop_
_entity.id
_entity.type
_entity.pdbx_description
1 polymer ?
#
loop_
_entity_poly.entity_id
_entity_poly.type
_entity_poly.pdbx_seq_one_letter_code
_entity_poly.pdbx_strand_id
1 'polypeptide(L)'
;MLSKVLSYGLIGIEGYKVEVEVDIHNGLPSYEVVGLADTAIKESKERVQSAIKNTPLIEFPRYKVVINLAPADMKKEGTYYDLAIAMGILKATDQIKNESLSEYIIIGELGLNGDIRKVNGLLPILISSRLAGYKKVIIPYENSNEASFLGGIETYAFKNLKEVVDYFNGELEKSPIDINNYESIKNNNKNYDDFSSVKGQYNAKRALEIAAAGGHNVLMIGPPGSGKTMLARCFPSILPDMTFEEALEVTKIHSIAGTLDSKEGIIVN
;
A
#
# COMPACT_ATOMS: atom_id res chain seq x y z
N MET A 1 -0.64 -18.77 24.19
CA MET A 1 -1.85 -18.87 23.36
C MET A 1 -1.48 -18.46 21.95
N LEU A 2 -1.83 -19.26 20.94
CA LEU A 2 -1.40 -19.03 19.54
C LEU A 2 -2.50 -18.31 18.77
N SER A 3 -2.16 -17.26 18.05
CA SER A 3 -3.03 -16.59 17.07
C SER A 3 -2.37 -16.52 15.70
N LYS A 4 -3.18 -16.39 14.66
CA LYS A 4 -2.73 -16.23 13.28
C LYS A 4 -3.48 -15.07 12.63
N VAL A 5 -2.73 -14.19 11.97
CA VAL A 5 -3.24 -13.02 11.23
C VAL A 5 -2.62 -13.01 9.84
N LEU A 6 -3.42 -12.70 8.84
CA LEU A 6 -2.94 -12.59 7.47
C LEU A 6 -2.45 -11.18 7.17
N SER A 7 -1.31 -11.09 6.53
CA SER A 7 -0.73 -9.86 5.99
C SER A 7 -0.13 -10.11 4.60
N TYR A 8 0.40 -9.08 3.99
CA TYR A 8 1.08 -9.16 2.72
C TYR A 8 2.35 -8.31 2.75
N GLY A 9 3.38 -8.76 2.04
CA GLY A 9 4.59 -8.00 1.75
C GLY A 9 4.79 -7.83 0.26
N LEU A 10 5.90 -7.20 -0.13
CA LEU A 10 6.27 -6.94 -1.52
C LEU A 10 7.60 -7.60 -1.88
N ILE A 11 7.67 -8.16 -3.09
CA ILE A 11 8.92 -8.51 -3.77
C ILE A 11 8.89 -7.90 -5.17
N GLY A 12 9.78 -6.93 -5.40
CA GLY A 12 9.71 -6.14 -6.63
C GLY A 12 8.36 -5.41 -6.73
N ILE A 13 7.55 -5.76 -7.73
CA ILE A 13 6.23 -5.17 -7.98
C ILE A 13 5.06 -6.11 -7.63
N GLU A 14 5.32 -7.24 -7.00
CA GLU A 14 4.32 -8.24 -6.67
C GLU A 14 4.15 -8.39 -5.16
N GLY A 15 2.89 -8.51 -4.74
CA GLY A 15 2.55 -8.82 -3.36
C GLY A 15 2.63 -10.32 -3.08
N TYR A 16 3.09 -10.70 -1.92
CA TYR A 16 3.08 -12.08 -1.44
C TYR A 16 2.47 -12.20 -0.05
N LYS A 17 1.79 -13.32 0.20
CA LYS A 17 1.16 -13.60 1.49
C LYS A 17 2.20 -13.77 2.59
N VAL A 18 1.92 -13.15 3.74
CA VAL A 18 2.64 -13.35 4.99
C VAL A 18 1.65 -13.76 6.08
N GLU A 19 1.91 -14.89 6.74
CA GLU A 19 1.15 -15.30 7.91
C GLU A 19 1.92 -14.84 9.16
N VAL A 20 1.28 -13.98 9.95
CA VAL A 20 1.80 -13.48 11.22
C VAL A 20 1.27 -14.40 12.32
N GLU A 21 2.14 -15.24 12.84
CA GLU A 21 1.81 -16.15 13.96
C GLU A 21 2.34 -15.52 15.25
N VAL A 22 1.47 -15.38 16.25
CA VAL A 22 1.83 -14.83 17.57
C VAL A 22 1.58 -15.87 18.61
N ASP A 23 2.63 -16.30 19.31
CA ASP A 23 2.54 -17.20 20.46
C ASP A 23 2.88 -16.48 21.75
N ILE A 24 1.98 -16.56 22.73
CA ILE A 24 2.13 -15.96 24.05
C ILE A 24 2.09 -17.07 25.10
N HIS A 25 3.16 -17.16 25.89
CA HIS A 25 3.28 -18.16 26.96
C HIS A 25 3.96 -17.62 28.21
N ASN A 26 3.78 -18.34 29.32
CA ASN A 26 4.37 -17.96 30.60
C ASN A 26 5.91 -17.94 30.49
N GLY A 27 6.52 -16.93 31.08
CA GLY A 27 7.95 -16.74 31.13
C GLY A 27 8.35 -15.32 31.48
N LEU A 28 9.65 -15.06 31.50
CA LEU A 28 10.13 -13.68 31.65
C LEU A 28 9.63 -12.86 30.45
N PRO A 29 9.08 -11.65 30.67
CA PRO A 29 8.61 -10.80 29.59
C PRO A 29 9.70 -10.58 28.55
N SER A 30 9.46 -11.05 27.35
CA SER A 30 10.35 -10.83 26.19
C SER A 30 9.52 -10.69 24.93
N TYR A 31 10.12 -10.13 23.89
CA TYR A 31 9.51 -9.94 22.58
C TYR A 31 10.53 -10.36 21.53
N GLU A 32 10.21 -11.40 20.80
CA GLU A 32 11.10 -12.02 19.81
C GLU A 32 10.38 -12.10 18.46
N VAL A 33 11.08 -11.71 17.38
CA VAL A 33 10.56 -11.83 16.00
C VAL A 33 11.48 -12.76 15.22
N VAL A 34 10.90 -13.77 14.61
CA VAL A 34 11.56 -14.77 13.76
C VAL A 34 10.95 -14.77 12.34
N GLY A 35 11.59 -15.43 11.37
CA GLY A 35 11.09 -15.52 9.99
C GLY A 35 11.77 -14.56 9.01
N LEU A 36 13.10 -14.41 9.09
CA LEU A 36 13.93 -13.55 8.21
C LEU A 36 13.46 -12.09 8.16
N ALA A 37 13.08 -11.54 9.31
CA ALA A 37 12.71 -10.15 9.47
C ALA A 37 13.92 -9.21 9.29
N ASP A 38 13.75 -8.12 8.54
CA ASP A 38 14.74 -7.06 8.39
C ASP A 38 14.86 -6.19 9.66
N THR A 39 15.69 -5.15 9.61
CA THR A 39 15.87 -4.21 10.73
C THR A 39 14.59 -3.44 11.03
N ALA A 40 13.83 -3.00 10.00
CA ALA A 40 12.61 -2.23 10.18
C ALA A 40 11.53 -3.04 10.92
N ILE A 41 11.42 -4.33 10.62
CA ILE A 41 10.51 -5.26 11.32
C ILE A 41 11.01 -5.54 12.75
N LYS A 42 12.30 -5.64 12.97
CA LYS A 42 12.84 -5.78 14.34
C LYS A 42 12.56 -4.55 15.20
N GLU A 43 12.60 -3.36 14.61
CA GLU A 43 12.22 -2.09 15.26
C GLU A 43 10.70 -1.97 15.49
N SER A 44 9.88 -2.76 14.79
CA SER A 44 8.42 -2.79 14.99
C SER A 44 8.03 -3.10 16.43
N LYS A 45 8.92 -3.80 17.16
CA LYS A 45 8.73 -4.10 18.59
C LYS A 45 8.38 -2.85 19.38
N GLU A 46 9.17 -1.80 19.23
CA GLU A 46 8.96 -0.56 20.01
C GLU A 46 7.69 0.17 19.55
N ARG A 47 7.41 0.17 18.23
CA ARG A 47 6.19 0.79 17.68
C ARG A 47 4.94 0.06 18.14
N VAL A 48 4.88 -1.26 17.97
CA VAL A 48 3.73 -2.10 18.35
C VAL A 48 3.47 -2.04 19.87
N GLN A 49 4.53 -2.18 20.66
CA GLN A 49 4.41 -2.15 22.10
C GLN A 49 3.90 -0.78 22.61
N SER A 50 4.45 0.31 22.08
CA SER A 50 4.02 1.67 22.44
C SER A 50 2.60 1.94 21.94
N ALA A 51 2.27 1.57 20.69
CA ALA A 51 0.93 1.73 20.12
C ALA A 51 -0.14 1.06 21.00
N ILE A 52 0.08 -0.20 21.40
CA ILE A 52 -0.87 -0.91 22.28
C ILE A 52 -0.96 -0.23 23.63
N LYS A 53 0.16 0.16 24.27
CA LYS A 53 0.16 0.82 25.59
C LYS A 53 -0.53 2.19 25.58
N ASN A 54 -0.42 2.91 24.47
CA ASN A 54 -0.97 4.26 24.31
C ASN A 54 -2.41 4.25 23.76
N THR A 55 -2.94 3.08 23.38
CA THR A 55 -4.33 2.92 22.93
C THR A 55 -5.23 2.61 24.13
N PRO A 56 -6.30 3.39 24.38
CA PRO A 56 -7.20 3.15 25.49
C PRO A 56 -7.90 1.78 25.43
N LEU A 57 -8.15 1.20 26.61
CA LEU A 57 -8.92 -0.04 26.80
C LEU A 57 -8.27 -1.33 26.27
N ILE A 58 -7.00 -1.27 25.88
CA ILE A 58 -6.20 -2.45 25.53
C ILE A 58 -4.88 -2.45 26.27
N GLU A 59 -4.31 -3.63 26.48
CA GLU A 59 -3.09 -3.79 27.26
C GLU A 59 -2.05 -4.66 26.53
N PHE A 60 -0.79 -4.28 26.65
CA PHE A 60 0.31 -5.12 26.18
C PHE A 60 0.60 -6.22 27.21
N PRO A 61 0.72 -7.51 26.79
CA PRO A 61 0.89 -8.62 27.74
C PRO A 61 2.22 -8.58 28.47
N ARG A 62 2.21 -8.98 29.76
CA ARG A 62 3.41 -9.15 30.60
C ARG A 62 3.96 -10.58 30.54
N TYR A 63 3.99 -11.17 29.34
CA TYR A 63 4.38 -12.54 29.06
C TYR A 63 5.50 -12.59 28.02
N LYS A 64 6.01 -13.76 27.75
CA LYS A 64 6.89 -13.97 26.58
C LYS A 64 6.03 -13.96 25.32
N VAL A 65 6.37 -13.06 24.38
CA VAL A 65 5.71 -12.92 23.06
C VAL A 65 6.70 -13.34 21.99
N VAL A 66 6.35 -14.34 21.21
CA VAL A 66 7.12 -14.80 20.05
C VAL A 66 6.28 -14.59 18.79
N ILE A 67 6.84 -13.93 17.82
CA ILE A 67 6.18 -13.62 16.54
C ILE A 67 6.95 -14.31 15.43
N ASN A 68 6.27 -15.13 14.65
CA ASN A 68 6.82 -15.75 13.46
C ASN A 68 6.15 -15.18 12.21
N LEU A 69 6.98 -14.75 11.24
CA LEU A 69 6.51 -14.27 9.95
C LEU A 69 6.75 -15.36 8.90
N ALA A 70 5.71 -16.12 8.59
CA ALA A 70 5.80 -17.21 7.60
C ALA A 70 5.47 -16.73 6.17
N PRO A 71 6.10 -17.29 5.12
CA PRO A 71 7.06 -18.38 5.13
C PRO A 71 8.48 -17.95 5.53
N ALA A 72 9.25 -18.84 6.14
CA ALA A 72 10.58 -18.50 6.70
C ALA A 72 11.71 -18.43 5.66
N ASP A 73 11.48 -18.86 4.44
CA ASP A 73 12.44 -18.87 3.32
C ASP A 73 12.48 -17.54 2.55
N MET A 74 11.56 -16.63 2.80
CA MET A 74 11.47 -15.32 2.16
C MET A 74 11.86 -14.23 3.15
N LYS A 75 12.72 -13.30 2.73
CA LYS A 75 13.05 -12.12 3.52
C LYS A 75 11.85 -11.16 3.54
N LYS A 76 11.46 -10.73 4.75
CA LYS A 76 10.42 -9.73 4.94
C LYS A 76 11.07 -8.37 5.18
N GLU A 77 10.59 -7.39 4.45
CA GLU A 77 11.08 -6.01 4.51
C GLU A 77 9.92 -5.03 4.71
N GLY A 78 10.23 -3.87 5.31
CA GLY A 78 9.27 -2.78 5.48
C GLY A 78 8.43 -2.85 6.75
N THR A 79 7.51 -1.90 6.86
CA THR A 79 6.72 -1.64 8.07
C THR A 79 5.25 -2.10 7.96
N TYR A 80 4.92 -2.87 6.92
CA TYR A 80 3.54 -3.30 6.61
C TYR A 80 2.88 -4.14 7.69
N TYR A 81 3.67 -4.80 8.53
CA TYR A 81 3.24 -5.86 9.44
C TYR A 81 2.88 -5.36 10.83
N ASP A 82 3.19 -4.11 11.18
CA ASP A 82 3.02 -3.59 12.55
C ASP A 82 1.57 -3.77 13.04
N LEU A 83 0.59 -3.39 12.21
CA LEU A 83 -0.81 -3.54 12.55
C LEU A 83 -1.22 -5.01 12.69
N ALA A 84 -0.77 -5.87 11.78
CA ALA A 84 -1.07 -7.31 11.83
C ALA A 84 -0.46 -7.97 13.08
N ILE A 85 0.74 -7.57 13.47
CA ILE A 85 1.41 -8.03 14.69
C ILE A 85 0.61 -7.58 15.93
N ALA A 86 0.21 -6.30 15.99
CA ALA A 86 -0.60 -5.79 17.09
C ALA A 86 -1.91 -6.55 17.24
N MET A 87 -2.63 -6.74 16.12
CA MET A 87 -3.89 -7.51 16.10
C MET A 87 -3.69 -8.96 16.52
N GLY A 88 -2.58 -9.58 16.11
CA GLY A 88 -2.19 -10.92 16.55
C GLY A 88 -1.95 -11.01 18.06
N ILE A 89 -1.26 -10.04 18.65
CA ILE A 89 -1.04 -9.97 20.10
C ILE A 89 -2.37 -9.80 20.84
N LEU A 90 -3.23 -8.89 20.39
CA LEU A 90 -4.54 -8.63 21.00
C LEU A 90 -5.48 -9.84 20.88
N LYS A 91 -5.44 -10.57 19.75
CA LYS A 91 -6.19 -11.82 19.58
C LYS A 91 -5.66 -12.91 20.51
N ALA A 92 -4.34 -13.08 20.63
CA ALA A 92 -3.72 -14.07 21.49
C ALA A 92 -3.93 -13.78 22.99
N THR A 93 -4.35 -12.59 23.36
CA THR A 93 -4.68 -12.17 24.74
C THR A 93 -6.18 -12.02 24.99
N ASP A 94 -7.03 -12.55 24.10
CA ASP A 94 -8.51 -12.48 24.15
C ASP A 94 -9.08 -11.04 24.24
N GLN A 95 -8.32 -10.04 23.85
CA GLN A 95 -8.79 -8.65 23.77
C GLN A 95 -9.59 -8.38 22.48
N ILE A 96 -9.46 -9.27 21.49
CA ILE A 96 -10.30 -9.34 20.30
C ILE A 96 -11.04 -10.68 20.34
N LYS A 97 -12.36 -10.63 20.44
CA LYS A 97 -13.23 -11.81 20.58
C LYS A 97 -13.68 -12.38 19.25
N ASN A 98 -13.72 -11.58 18.21
CA ASN A 98 -14.26 -11.96 16.90
C ASN A 98 -13.32 -12.94 16.17
N GLU A 99 -13.88 -14.06 15.70
CA GLU A 99 -13.16 -15.08 14.91
C GLU A 99 -12.93 -14.66 13.45
N SER A 100 -13.69 -13.67 12.93
CA SER A 100 -13.59 -13.21 11.55
C SER A 100 -12.26 -12.52 11.20
N LEU A 101 -11.40 -12.24 12.18
CA LEU A 101 -10.07 -11.65 11.96
C LEU A 101 -9.25 -12.41 10.91
N SER A 102 -9.40 -13.74 10.86
CA SER A 102 -8.71 -14.60 9.90
C SER A 102 -9.16 -14.44 8.43
N GLU A 103 -10.31 -13.78 8.20
CA GLU A 103 -10.83 -13.48 6.86
C GLU A 103 -10.19 -12.24 6.23
N TYR A 104 -9.51 -11.43 7.04
CA TYR A 104 -8.95 -10.14 6.64
C TYR A 104 -7.45 -10.23 6.42
N ILE A 105 -6.99 -9.61 5.36
CA ILE A 105 -5.59 -9.21 5.23
C ILE A 105 -5.44 -7.89 5.96
N ILE A 106 -4.42 -7.77 6.81
CA ILE A 106 -4.19 -6.60 7.64
C ILE A 106 -2.85 -5.97 7.28
N ILE A 107 -2.87 -4.70 6.90
CA ILE A 107 -1.71 -3.94 6.44
C ILE A 107 -1.70 -2.59 7.12
N GLY A 108 -0.55 -2.18 7.65
CA GLY A 108 -0.37 -0.84 8.21
C GLY A 108 0.87 -0.72 9.08
N GLU A 109 1.51 0.42 9.01
CA GLU A 109 2.54 0.85 9.95
C GLU A 109 1.87 1.50 11.17
N LEU A 110 2.39 1.25 12.37
CA LEU A 110 1.91 1.88 13.59
C LEU A 110 2.81 3.02 14.06
N GLY A 111 2.21 4.17 14.34
CA GLY A 111 2.83 5.21 15.16
C GLY A 111 2.83 4.83 16.64
N LEU A 112 3.72 5.43 17.44
CA LEU A 112 3.83 5.17 18.87
C LEU A 112 2.56 5.51 19.67
N ASN A 113 1.73 6.39 19.13
CA ASN A 113 0.44 6.81 19.70
C ASN A 113 -0.75 5.95 19.26
N GLY A 114 -0.51 4.90 18.45
CA GLY A 114 -1.53 4.02 17.91
C GLY A 114 -2.15 4.47 16.59
N ASP A 115 -1.71 5.57 15.98
CA ASP A 115 -2.13 5.96 14.64
C ASP A 115 -1.63 4.95 13.61
N ILE A 116 -2.44 4.70 12.58
CA ILE A 116 -2.09 3.85 11.45
C ILE A 116 -1.61 4.74 10.32
N ARG A 117 -0.35 4.60 9.93
CA ARG A 117 0.32 5.42 8.92
C ARG A 117 0.23 4.82 7.54
N LYS A 118 0.27 5.70 6.53
CA LYS A 118 0.38 5.32 5.12
C LYS A 118 1.53 4.34 4.88
N VAL A 119 1.28 3.35 4.03
CA VAL A 119 2.31 2.43 3.52
C VAL A 119 2.51 2.64 2.03
N ASN A 120 3.73 2.46 1.55
CA ASN A 120 4.04 2.48 0.13
C ASN A 120 3.79 1.10 -0.48
N GLY A 121 3.40 1.05 -1.76
CA GLY A 121 3.17 -0.22 -2.45
C GLY A 121 1.88 -0.95 -2.04
N LEU A 122 0.86 -0.22 -1.56
CA LEU A 122 -0.41 -0.84 -1.20
C LEU A 122 -1.13 -1.41 -2.43
N LEU A 123 -1.16 -0.68 -3.56
CA LEU A 123 -1.89 -1.12 -4.75
C LEU A 123 -1.44 -2.48 -5.28
N PRO A 124 -0.14 -2.77 -5.49
CA PRO A 124 0.31 -4.11 -5.87
C PRO A 124 -0.04 -5.18 -4.84
N ILE A 125 -0.03 -4.87 -3.54
CA ILE A 125 -0.49 -5.79 -2.51
C ILE A 125 -1.98 -6.13 -2.68
N LEU A 126 -2.83 -5.12 -2.88
CA LEU A 126 -4.27 -5.33 -3.07
C LEU A 126 -4.56 -6.14 -4.35
N ILE A 127 -3.86 -5.86 -5.45
CA ILE A 127 -4.00 -6.61 -6.70
C ILE A 127 -3.62 -8.08 -6.49
N SER A 128 -2.47 -8.34 -5.87
CA SER A 128 -2.00 -9.71 -5.59
C SER A 128 -2.94 -10.45 -4.64
N SER A 129 -3.44 -9.77 -3.61
CA SER A 129 -4.40 -10.32 -2.64
C SER A 129 -5.70 -10.72 -3.33
N ARG A 130 -6.24 -9.86 -4.19
CA ARG A 130 -7.45 -10.14 -4.98
C ARG A 130 -7.27 -11.33 -5.91
N LEU A 131 -6.14 -11.39 -6.62
CA LEU A 131 -5.82 -12.53 -7.51
C LEU A 131 -5.66 -13.84 -6.73
N ALA A 132 -5.18 -13.79 -5.50
CA ALA A 132 -5.11 -14.95 -4.59
C ALA A 132 -6.49 -15.34 -3.99
N GLY A 133 -7.56 -14.61 -4.31
CA GLY A 133 -8.93 -14.95 -3.91
C GLY A 133 -9.37 -14.35 -2.58
N TYR A 134 -8.55 -13.51 -1.93
CA TYR A 134 -8.95 -12.80 -0.72
C TYR A 134 -10.03 -11.75 -1.00
N LYS A 135 -10.94 -11.57 -0.03
CA LYS A 135 -12.12 -10.71 -0.21
C LYS A 135 -12.11 -9.46 0.67
N LYS A 136 -11.38 -9.48 1.78
CA LYS A 136 -11.42 -8.40 2.77
C LYS A 136 -10.01 -7.95 3.15
N VAL A 137 -9.76 -6.64 3.13
CA VAL A 137 -8.47 -6.05 3.49
C VAL A 137 -8.67 -4.85 4.41
N ILE A 138 -7.84 -4.75 5.44
CA ILE A 138 -7.72 -3.58 6.32
C ILE A 138 -6.46 -2.81 5.93
N ILE A 139 -6.62 -1.49 5.72
CA ILE A 139 -5.58 -0.59 5.26
C ILE A 139 -5.53 0.70 6.10
N PRO A 140 -4.42 1.45 6.04
CA PRO A 140 -4.38 2.81 6.56
C PRO A 140 -5.36 3.73 5.82
N TYR A 141 -6.02 4.64 6.56
CA TYR A 141 -6.95 5.60 5.98
C TYR A 141 -6.31 6.48 4.90
N GLU A 142 -5.04 6.84 5.05
CA GLU A 142 -4.31 7.66 4.09
C GLU A 142 -4.08 6.97 2.73
N ASN A 143 -4.22 5.64 2.65
CA ASN A 143 -4.18 4.88 1.40
C ASN A 143 -5.57 4.69 0.74
N SER A 144 -6.64 5.26 1.29
CA SER A 144 -8.01 5.03 0.79
C SER A 144 -8.18 5.41 -0.68
N ASN A 145 -7.60 6.54 -1.11
CA ASN A 145 -7.72 6.99 -2.49
C ASN A 145 -7.03 6.04 -3.46
N GLU A 146 -5.84 5.53 -3.11
CA GLU A 146 -5.11 4.52 -3.90
C GLU A 146 -5.93 3.23 -4.02
N ALA A 147 -6.55 2.78 -2.93
CA ALA A 147 -7.34 1.55 -2.89
C ALA A 147 -8.70 1.69 -3.60
N SER A 148 -9.26 2.90 -3.70
CA SER A 148 -10.60 3.14 -4.23
C SER A 148 -10.78 2.82 -5.72
N PHE A 149 -9.70 2.59 -6.46
CA PHE A 149 -9.78 2.21 -7.88
C PHE A 149 -9.78 0.70 -8.12
N LEU A 150 -9.60 -0.11 -7.06
CA LEU A 150 -9.53 -1.56 -7.20
C LEU A 150 -10.83 -2.24 -6.75
N GLY A 151 -11.68 -2.61 -7.69
CA GLY A 151 -12.88 -3.40 -7.44
C GLY A 151 -12.59 -4.88 -7.18
N GLY A 152 -13.59 -5.59 -6.64
CA GLY A 152 -13.53 -7.05 -6.41
C GLY A 152 -12.84 -7.47 -5.11
N ILE A 153 -12.50 -6.53 -4.26
CA ILE A 153 -12.01 -6.72 -2.89
C ILE A 153 -12.61 -5.65 -2.00
N GLU A 154 -13.17 -6.03 -0.85
CA GLU A 154 -13.71 -5.10 0.14
C GLU A 154 -12.56 -4.53 0.96
N THR A 155 -12.35 -3.24 0.88
CA THR A 155 -11.24 -2.55 1.56
C THR A 155 -11.78 -1.66 2.67
N TYR A 156 -11.31 -1.87 3.89
CA TYR A 156 -11.71 -1.15 5.09
C TYR A 156 -10.56 -0.27 5.57
N ALA A 157 -10.77 1.03 5.62
CA ALA A 157 -9.73 2.01 5.93
C ALA A 157 -9.89 2.57 7.35
N PHE A 158 -8.82 2.50 8.16
CA PHE A 158 -8.82 2.94 9.57
C PHE A 158 -7.71 3.95 9.83
N LYS A 159 -7.95 4.84 10.81
CA LYS A 159 -7.01 5.90 11.20
C LYS A 159 -6.07 5.46 12.33
N ASN A 160 -6.55 4.61 13.23
CA ASN A 160 -5.80 4.21 14.42
C ASN A 160 -6.18 2.79 14.87
N LEU A 161 -5.34 2.23 15.73
CA LEU A 161 -5.48 0.88 16.26
C LEU A 161 -6.80 0.70 17.03
N LYS A 162 -7.24 1.74 17.78
CA LYS A 162 -8.49 1.69 18.54
C LYS A 162 -9.69 1.43 17.64
N GLU A 163 -9.80 2.13 16.50
CA GLU A 163 -10.88 1.91 15.54
C GLU A 163 -10.92 0.47 15.01
N VAL A 164 -9.76 -0.15 14.77
CA VAL A 164 -9.70 -1.55 14.30
C VAL A 164 -10.16 -2.51 15.38
N VAL A 165 -9.73 -2.30 16.62
CA VAL A 165 -10.15 -3.10 17.78
C VAL A 165 -11.64 -2.99 18.00
N ASP A 166 -12.20 -1.77 18.00
CA ASP A 166 -13.63 -1.50 18.17
C ASP A 166 -14.47 -2.14 17.06
N TYR A 167 -13.97 -2.12 15.84
CA TYR A 167 -14.63 -2.78 14.71
C TYR A 167 -14.74 -4.30 14.93
N PHE A 168 -13.65 -4.96 15.34
CA PHE A 168 -13.70 -6.40 15.60
C PHE A 168 -14.45 -6.78 16.89
N ASN A 169 -14.57 -5.87 17.84
CA ASN A 169 -15.37 -6.08 19.05
C ASN A 169 -16.85 -5.68 18.88
N GLY A 170 -17.24 -5.18 17.69
CA GLY A 170 -18.62 -4.77 17.39
C GLY A 170 -19.03 -3.44 18.00
N GLU A 171 -18.06 -2.65 18.45
CA GLU A 171 -18.27 -1.30 19.03
C GLU A 171 -18.26 -0.20 17.97
N LEU A 172 -17.72 -0.50 16.77
CA LEU A 172 -17.67 0.40 15.62
C LEU A 172 -18.20 -0.31 14.37
N GLU A 173 -19.18 0.30 13.70
CA GLU A 173 -19.58 -0.12 12.35
C GLU A 173 -18.71 0.59 11.30
N LYS A 174 -18.26 -0.17 10.30
CA LYS A 174 -17.45 0.36 9.20
C LYS A 174 -17.87 -0.28 7.89
N SER A 175 -18.14 0.53 6.88
CA SER A 175 -18.36 0.07 5.52
C SER A 175 -17.06 0.04 4.73
N PRO A 176 -16.95 -0.85 3.71
CA PRO A 176 -15.85 -0.79 2.76
C PRO A 176 -15.79 0.61 2.09
N ILE A 177 -14.63 1.00 1.63
CA ILE A 177 -14.47 2.22 0.84
C ILE A 177 -15.23 2.10 -0.50
N ASP A 178 -15.78 3.22 -0.97
CA ASP A 178 -16.44 3.28 -2.27
C ASP A 178 -15.42 3.12 -3.41
N ILE A 179 -15.86 2.49 -4.49
CA ILE A 179 -15.03 2.31 -5.69
C ILE A 179 -15.23 3.51 -6.62
N ASN A 180 -14.14 4.20 -6.92
CA ASN A 180 -14.13 5.32 -7.84
C ASN A 180 -14.13 4.85 -9.30
N ASN A 181 -14.82 5.63 -10.15
CA ASN A 181 -14.81 5.39 -11.59
C ASN A 181 -13.61 6.09 -12.24
N TYR A 182 -12.73 5.30 -12.86
CA TYR A 182 -11.55 5.79 -13.58
C TYR A 182 -11.90 6.81 -14.67
N GLU A 183 -12.95 6.56 -15.47
CA GLU A 183 -13.36 7.43 -16.56
C GLU A 183 -13.77 8.84 -16.11
N SER A 184 -14.27 8.98 -14.88
CA SER A 184 -14.65 10.30 -14.33
C SER A 184 -13.42 11.17 -13.99
N ILE A 185 -12.26 10.56 -13.74
CA ILE A 185 -11.02 11.25 -13.34
C ILE A 185 -10.11 11.52 -14.54
N LYS A 186 -10.10 10.62 -15.51
CA LYS A 186 -9.31 10.71 -16.75
C LYS A 186 -9.47 12.06 -17.47
N ASN A 187 -10.67 12.62 -17.46
CA ASN A 187 -10.98 13.86 -18.17
C ASN A 187 -10.56 15.15 -17.44
N ASN A 188 -10.23 15.08 -16.15
CA ASN A 188 -10.00 16.26 -15.31
C ASN A 188 -8.53 16.66 -15.14
N ASN A 189 -7.57 15.80 -15.50
CA ASN A 189 -6.14 15.97 -15.14
C ASN A 189 -5.22 16.15 -16.37
N LYS A 190 -5.54 17.04 -17.31
CA LYS A 190 -4.61 17.35 -18.41
C LYS A 190 -3.69 18.53 -18.02
N ASN A 191 -2.69 18.29 -17.19
CA ASN A 191 -1.67 19.26 -16.78
C ASN A 191 -0.36 19.07 -17.57
N TYR A 192 -0.42 19.16 -18.90
CA TYR A 192 0.82 19.16 -19.72
C TYR A 192 1.05 20.48 -20.39
N ASP A 193 2.31 20.77 -20.64
CA ASP A 193 2.67 21.77 -21.64
C ASP A 193 2.17 21.28 -22.99
N ASP A 194 1.29 22.04 -23.63
CA ASP A 194 0.71 21.69 -24.93
C ASP A 194 1.80 21.63 -26.01
N PHE A 195 1.76 20.59 -26.83
CA PHE A 195 2.71 20.40 -27.93
C PHE A 195 2.69 21.57 -28.95
N SER A 196 1.57 22.29 -29.04
CA SER A 196 1.42 23.52 -29.83
C SER A 196 2.31 24.66 -29.34
N SER A 197 2.72 24.66 -28.07
CA SER A 197 3.62 25.67 -27.48
C SER A 197 5.02 25.64 -28.07
N VAL A 198 5.45 24.52 -28.65
CA VAL A 198 6.76 24.38 -29.28
C VAL A 198 6.76 25.11 -30.62
N LYS A 199 7.53 26.18 -30.74
CA LYS A 199 7.69 26.95 -31.99
C LYS A 199 8.76 26.32 -32.89
N GLY A 200 8.49 26.21 -34.19
CA GLY A 200 9.39 25.58 -35.15
C GLY A 200 9.58 24.08 -34.91
N GLN A 201 10.81 23.56 -35.07
CA GLN A 201 11.19 22.15 -34.83
C GLN A 201 10.35 21.13 -35.61
N TYR A 202 9.93 21.46 -36.85
CA TYR A 202 8.97 20.68 -37.62
C TYR A 202 9.35 19.19 -37.79
N ASN A 203 10.64 18.91 -38.06
CA ASN A 203 11.14 17.55 -38.23
C ASN A 203 11.08 16.76 -36.90
N ALA A 204 11.47 17.38 -35.79
CA ALA A 204 11.41 16.76 -34.47
C ALA A 204 9.97 16.53 -34.05
N LYS A 205 9.07 17.50 -34.26
CA LYS A 205 7.64 17.32 -33.99
C LYS A 205 7.06 16.15 -34.79
N ARG A 206 7.35 16.09 -36.08
CA ARG A 206 6.84 14.99 -36.93
C ARG A 206 7.36 13.62 -36.49
N ALA A 207 8.64 13.53 -36.10
CA ALA A 207 9.21 12.31 -35.54
C ALA A 207 8.52 11.89 -34.25
N LEU A 208 8.24 12.85 -33.35
CA LEU A 208 7.52 12.59 -32.10
C LEU A 208 6.07 12.19 -32.31
N GLU A 209 5.35 12.80 -33.26
CA GLU A 209 3.99 12.39 -33.65
C GLU A 209 3.96 10.91 -34.12
N ILE A 210 4.92 10.51 -34.98
CA ILE A 210 5.02 9.12 -35.45
C ILE A 210 5.35 8.20 -34.27
N ALA A 211 6.26 8.60 -33.39
CA ALA A 211 6.63 7.82 -32.23
C ALA A 211 5.44 7.65 -31.25
N ALA A 212 4.67 8.72 -31.01
CA ALA A 212 3.47 8.67 -30.17
C ALA A 212 2.43 7.70 -30.76
N ALA A 213 2.16 7.79 -32.06
CA ALA A 213 1.19 6.95 -32.73
C ALA A 213 1.59 5.47 -32.78
N GLY A 214 2.90 5.19 -32.80
CA GLY A 214 3.44 3.84 -32.92
C GLY A 214 3.96 3.23 -31.62
N GLY A 215 3.89 3.94 -30.49
CA GLY A 215 4.47 3.48 -29.22
C GLY A 215 5.99 3.30 -29.25
N HIS A 216 6.71 4.13 -30.04
CA HIS A 216 8.14 3.97 -30.25
C HIS A 216 8.98 4.71 -29.22
N ASN A 217 10.08 4.09 -28.82
CA ASN A 217 11.11 4.77 -28.03
C ASN A 217 11.79 5.87 -28.86
N VAL A 218 12.08 7.02 -28.25
CA VAL A 218 12.69 8.17 -28.89
C VAL A 218 13.98 8.57 -28.20
N LEU A 219 15.03 8.78 -28.99
CA LEU A 219 16.28 9.39 -28.52
C LEU A 219 16.47 10.75 -29.19
N MET A 220 16.55 11.80 -28.41
CA MET A 220 16.83 13.17 -28.89
C MET A 220 18.28 13.57 -28.62
N ILE A 221 19.04 13.87 -29.70
CA ILE A 221 20.43 14.28 -29.61
C ILE A 221 20.53 15.69 -30.17
N GLY A 222 21.30 16.56 -29.52
CA GLY A 222 21.52 17.94 -29.97
C GLY A 222 22.23 18.80 -28.93
N PRO A 223 22.69 20.00 -29.29
CA PRO A 223 23.41 20.92 -28.40
C PRO A 223 22.51 21.41 -27.25
N PRO A 224 23.11 21.96 -26.17
CA PRO A 224 22.35 22.66 -25.14
C PRO A 224 21.49 23.78 -25.74
N GLY A 225 20.29 24.00 -25.20
CA GLY A 225 19.37 25.04 -25.68
C GLY A 225 18.58 24.72 -26.96
N SER A 226 18.75 23.54 -27.56
CA SER A 226 18.02 23.13 -28.77
C SER A 226 16.54 22.72 -28.55
N GLY A 227 15.99 22.88 -27.36
CA GLY A 227 14.60 22.64 -27.07
C GLY A 227 14.23 21.19 -26.74
N LYS A 228 15.21 20.28 -26.56
CA LYS A 228 14.93 18.84 -26.26
C LYS A 228 14.07 18.65 -25.02
N THR A 229 14.40 19.32 -23.93
CA THR A 229 13.64 19.23 -22.66
C THR A 229 12.22 19.76 -22.83
N MET A 230 12.03 20.85 -23.61
CA MET A 230 10.69 21.37 -23.89
C MET A 230 9.87 20.38 -24.72
N LEU A 231 10.45 19.81 -25.78
CA LEU A 231 9.79 18.76 -26.57
C LEU A 231 9.40 17.56 -25.73
N ALA A 232 10.30 17.10 -24.83
CA ALA A 232 10.01 15.97 -23.94
C ALA A 232 8.87 16.27 -22.95
N ARG A 233 8.79 17.51 -22.42
CA ARG A 233 7.68 17.92 -21.52
C ARG A 233 6.35 18.02 -22.25
N CYS A 234 6.36 18.46 -23.50
CA CYS A 234 5.14 18.55 -24.30
C CYS A 234 4.73 17.22 -24.91
N PHE A 235 5.62 16.23 -25.01
CA PHE A 235 5.36 14.94 -25.66
C PHE A 235 4.16 14.19 -25.09
N PRO A 236 3.95 14.14 -23.75
CA PRO A 236 2.76 13.50 -23.17
C PRO A 236 1.43 14.04 -23.69
N SER A 237 1.38 15.33 -24.12
CA SER A 237 0.13 15.94 -24.61
C SER A 237 -0.39 15.36 -25.94
N ILE A 238 0.45 14.61 -26.65
CA ILE A 238 0.07 13.95 -27.94
C ILE A 238 0.04 12.42 -27.83
N LEU A 239 0.35 11.86 -26.64
CA LEU A 239 0.18 10.44 -26.42
C LEU A 239 -1.32 10.09 -26.30
N PRO A 240 -1.73 8.89 -26.72
CA PRO A 240 -3.07 8.40 -26.41
C PRO A 240 -3.29 8.31 -24.91
N ASP A 241 -4.52 8.55 -24.47
CA ASP A 241 -4.90 8.38 -23.09
C ASP A 241 -4.66 6.92 -22.64
N MET A 242 -4.17 6.73 -21.42
CA MET A 242 -3.97 5.39 -20.87
C MET A 242 -5.31 4.66 -20.67
N THR A 243 -5.32 3.37 -20.92
CA THR A 243 -6.37 2.45 -20.46
C THR A 243 -6.30 2.34 -18.93
N PHE A 244 -7.35 1.80 -18.31
CA PHE A 244 -7.36 1.58 -16.88
C PHE A 244 -6.24 0.61 -16.44
N GLU A 245 -5.98 -0.43 -17.23
CA GLU A 245 -4.93 -1.42 -16.98
C GLU A 245 -3.53 -0.77 -17.02
N GLU A 246 -3.27 0.07 -18.01
CA GLU A 246 -2.01 0.83 -18.12
C GLU A 246 -1.85 1.79 -16.95
N ALA A 247 -2.91 2.51 -16.59
CA ALA A 247 -2.92 3.40 -15.44
C ALA A 247 -2.62 2.66 -14.12
N LEU A 248 -3.17 1.46 -13.94
CA LEU A 248 -2.86 0.61 -12.78
C LEU A 248 -1.40 0.17 -12.77
N GLU A 249 -0.82 -0.20 -13.93
CA GLU A 249 0.59 -0.59 -14.02
C GLU A 249 1.54 0.55 -13.66
N VAL A 250 1.28 1.73 -14.19
CA VAL A 250 2.08 2.94 -13.85
C VAL A 250 1.90 3.27 -12.36
N THR A 251 0.66 3.25 -11.86
CA THR A 251 0.37 3.56 -10.47
C THR A 251 1.04 2.58 -9.50
N LYS A 252 1.13 1.29 -9.82
CA LYS A 252 1.89 0.31 -9.02
C LYS A 252 3.34 0.75 -8.78
N ILE A 253 4.00 1.21 -9.84
CA ILE A 253 5.41 1.65 -9.76
C ILE A 253 5.53 2.87 -8.86
N HIS A 254 4.67 3.86 -9.04
CA HIS A 254 4.66 5.08 -8.23
C HIS A 254 4.26 4.82 -6.77
N SER A 255 3.36 3.88 -6.54
CA SER A 255 2.96 3.44 -5.20
C SER A 255 4.16 2.86 -4.43
N ILE A 256 4.94 1.96 -5.05
CA ILE A 256 6.13 1.35 -4.46
C ILE A 256 7.23 2.39 -4.22
N ALA A 257 7.45 3.29 -5.18
CA ALA A 257 8.42 4.36 -5.08
C ALA A 257 8.06 5.43 -4.04
N GLY A 258 6.83 5.41 -3.51
CA GLY A 258 6.32 6.42 -2.58
C GLY A 258 6.11 7.80 -3.21
N THR A 259 6.01 7.87 -4.53
CA THR A 259 5.82 9.11 -5.32
C THR A 259 4.37 9.34 -5.72
N LEU A 260 3.46 8.43 -5.34
CA LEU A 260 2.03 8.58 -5.59
C LEU A 260 1.44 9.65 -4.68
N ASP A 261 0.84 10.68 -5.27
CA ASP A 261 0.10 11.68 -4.50
C ASP A 261 -1.12 11.03 -3.84
N SER A 262 -1.22 11.21 -2.51
CA SER A 262 -2.32 10.65 -1.72
C SER A 262 -3.70 11.23 -2.10
N LYS A 263 -3.75 12.35 -2.82
CA LYS A 263 -5.00 12.96 -3.28
C LYS A 263 -5.48 12.40 -4.61
N GLU A 264 -4.57 12.00 -5.48
CA GLU A 264 -4.90 11.51 -6.83
C GLU A 264 -5.29 10.03 -6.82
N GLY A 265 -4.58 9.21 -6.04
CA GLY A 265 -4.86 7.78 -5.86
C GLY A 265 -4.52 6.90 -7.06
N ILE A 266 -4.63 7.40 -8.28
CA ILE A 266 -4.27 6.74 -9.54
C ILE A 266 -3.64 7.73 -10.51
N ILE A 267 -2.64 7.27 -11.26
CA ILE A 267 -2.00 8.07 -12.31
C ILE A 267 -2.77 7.86 -13.61
N VAL A 268 -3.22 8.95 -14.18
CA VAL A 268 -4.03 8.95 -15.41
C VAL A 268 -3.26 9.46 -16.64
N ASN A 269 -1.99 9.87 -16.43
CA ASN A 269 -1.17 10.50 -17.46
C ASN A 269 0.30 10.26 -17.22
#